data_26892bca5c878d62855693d618072ad6
#
_entry.id   26892bca5c878d62855693d618072ad6
#
_cell.length_a   1.000
_cell.length_b   1.000
_cell.length_c   1.000
_cell.angle_alpha   90.00
_cell.angle_beta   90.00
_cell.angle_gamma   90.00
#
_symmetry.space_group_name_H-M   'P 1'
#
loop_
_entity.id
_entity.type
_entity.pdbx_description
1 polymer ?
#
loop_
_entity_poly.entity_id
_entity_poly.type
_entity_poly.pdbx_seq_one_letter_code
_entity_poly.pdbx_strand_id
1 'polypeptide(L)'
;MAENIDLHNTRKIYIQLGVVLAFVGLCATIFGYMWVNSGGKLPFISKFTYKLAVDIPRVSNLVYYADVAVNGVLVGKVEEITPQGDHAHIVMDLARYGPVHAGAKVRVRAKTLVEESFLEVEDGTGPALASGSMLPPGSGIAGTQLNDVLLALDGKTR
;
A
#
# COMPACT_ATOMS: atom_id res chain seq x y z
N MET A 1 55.77 -4.62 -40.46
CA MET A 1 54.35 -5.02 -40.73
C MET A 1 53.48 -4.12 -39.95
N ALA A 2 52.96 -3.06 -40.55
CA ALA A 2 51.96 -2.19 -39.89
C ALA A 2 50.57 -2.79 -40.18
N GLU A 3 49.95 -3.27 -39.15
CA GLU A 3 48.57 -3.79 -39.17
C GLU A 3 47.62 -2.62 -39.43
N ASN A 4 47.06 -2.57 -40.63
CA ASN A 4 45.98 -1.66 -40.97
C ASN A 4 44.77 -2.04 -40.14
N ILE A 5 44.64 -1.46 -38.94
CA ILE A 5 43.44 -1.53 -38.15
C ILE A 5 42.35 -0.81 -38.96
N ASP A 6 41.47 -1.59 -39.54
CA ASP A 6 40.35 -1.18 -40.40
C ASP A 6 39.44 -0.19 -39.68
N LEU A 7 39.67 1.11 -39.88
CA LEU A 7 38.82 2.19 -39.36
C LEU A 7 37.36 2.03 -39.79
N HIS A 8 37.09 1.29 -40.87
CA HIS A 8 35.77 0.96 -41.37
C HIS A 8 35.05 -0.05 -40.47
N ASN A 9 35.75 -0.97 -39.85
CA ASN A 9 35.22 -1.96 -38.93
C ASN A 9 34.87 -1.34 -37.55
N THR A 10 35.71 -0.42 -37.10
CA THR A 10 35.52 0.33 -35.86
C THR A 10 34.26 1.18 -35.91
N ARG A 11 33.95 1.85 -37.00
CA ARG A 11 32.75 2.65 -37.19
C ARG A 11 31.48 1.79 -37.14
N LYS A 12 31.48 0.59 -37.72
CA LYS A 12 30.37 -0.36 -37.66
C LYS A 12 30.09 -0.82 -36.22
N ILE A 13 31.15 -1.09 -35.45
CA ILE A 13 31.05 -1.50 -34.04
C ILE A 13 30.40 -0.40 -33.20
N TYR A 14 30.82 0.87 -33.39
CA TYR A 14 30.19 1.99 -32.66
C TYR A 14 28.72 2.21 -33.03
N ILE A 15 28.36 2.03 -34.30
CA ILE A 15 26.97 2.11 -34.75
C ILE A 15 26.13 0.98 -34.12
N GLN A 16 26.63 -0.27 -34.16
CA GLN A 16 25.97 -1.40 -33.55
C GLN A 16 25.81 -1.23 -32.04
N LEU A 17 26.86 -0.77 -31.35
CA LEU A 17 26.80 -0.45 -29.91
C LEU A 17 25.78 0.64 -29.62
N GLY A 18 25.71 1.68 -30.44
CA GLY A 18 24.73 2.75 -30.32
C GLY A 18 23.31 2.25 -30.48
N VAL A 19 23.02 1.38 -31.43
CA VAL A 19 21.69 0.77 -31.62
C VAL A 19 21.31 -0.10 -30.44
N VAL A 20 22.23 -0.90 -29.91
CA VAL A 20 21.97 -1.75 -28.73
C VAL A 20 21.70 -0.88 -27.50
N LEU A 21 22.49 0.16 -27.27
CA LEU A 21 22.25 1.08 -26.15
C LEU A 21 20.93 1.83 -26.27
N ALA A 22 20.55 2.26 -27.48
CA ALA A 22 19.28 2.90 -27.73
C ALA A 22 18.09 1.94 -27.46
N PHE A 23 18.22 0.68 -27.87
CA PHE A 23 17.22 -0.35 -27.62
C PHE A 23 17.08 -0.66 -26.12
N VAL A 24 18.20 -0.84 -25.42
CA VAL A 24 18.20 -1.05 -23.96
C VAL A 24 17.59 0.15 -23.22
N GLY A 25 17.94 1.37 -23.64
CA GLY A 25 17.36 2.59 -23.09
C GLY A 25 15.83 2.67 -23.28
N LEU A 26 15.35 2.30 -24.48
CA LEU A 26 13.93 2.25 -24.77
C LEU A 26 13.21 1.22 -23.87
N CYS A 27 13.74 0.01 -23.77
CA CYS A 27 13.20 -1.04 -22.91
C CYS A 27 13.19 -0.62 -21.44
N ALA A 28 14.25 -0.01 -20.94
CA ALA A 28 14.35 0.49 -19.58
C ALA A 28 13.31 1.60 -19.30
N THR A 29 13.06 2.48 -20.27
CA THR A 29 12.07 3.54 -20.16
C THR A 29 10.64 2.96 -20.08
N ILE A 30 10.30 2.02 -20.97
CA ILE A 30 8.99 1.35 -20.97
C ILE A 30 8.81 0.57 -19.67
N PHE A 31 9.81 -0.19 -19.25
CA PHE A 31 9.77 -0.94 -18.00
C PHE A 31 9.59 -0.01 -16.78
N GLY A 32 10.36 1.07 -16.71
CA GLY A 32 10.25 2.06 -15.65
C GLY A 32 8.87 2.72 -15.60
N TYR A 33 8.32 3.06 -16.76
CA TYR A 33 6.96 3.60 -16.86
C TYR A 33 5.92 2.61 -16.34
N MET A 34 5.99 1.35 -16.79
CA MET A 34 5.07 0.30 -16.30
C MET A 34 5.23 0.05 -14.81
N TRP A 35 6.48 0.02 -14.31
CA TRP A 35 6.76 -0.16 -12.89
C TRP A 35 6.11 0.92 -12.02
N VAL A 36 6.28 2.19 -12.39
CA VAL A 36 5.69 3.32 -11.66
C VAL A 36 4.15 3.30 -11.74
N ASN A 37 3.62 2.98 -12.91
CA ASN A 37 2.16 2.93 -13.12
C ASN A 37 1.49 1.74 -12.40
N SER A 38 2.23 0.64 -12.18
CA SER A 38 1.79 -0.52 -11.40
C SER A 38 1.90 -0.35 -9.89
N GLY A 39 2.25 0.86 -9.41
CA GLY A 39 2.39 1.15 -7.98
C GLY A 39 3.76 0.81 -7.40
N GLY A 40 4.75 0.54 -8.24
CA GLY A 40 6.14 0.34 -7.82
C GLY A 40 6.70 1.60 -7.19
N LYS A 41 7.27 1.47 -5.99
CA LYS A 41 7.93 2.58 -5.30
C LYS A 41 9.35 2.73 -5.84
N LEU A 42 9.70 3.91 -6.33
CA LEU A 42 11.09 4.25 -6.64
C LEU A 42 11.78 4.75 -5.37
N PRO A 43 12.92 4.17 -4.98
CA PRO A 43 13.59 4.50 -3.70
C PRO A 43 14.04 5.96 -3.61
N PHE A 44 14.12 6.67 -4.74
CA PHE A 44 14.52 8.08 -4.80
C PHE A 44 13.35 9.08 -4.93
N ILE A 45 12.11 8.60 -5.10
CA ILE A 45 10.92 9.43 -5.22
C ILE A 45 9.96 9.04 -4.10
N SER A 46 10.34 9.30 -2.86
CA SER A 46 9.41 9.25 -1.75
C SER A 46 8.47 10.46 -1.87
N LYS A 47 7.27 10.25 -2.40
CA LYS A 47 6.17 11.18 -2.14
C LYS A 47 6.01 11.20 -0.63
N PHE A 48 5.96 12.40 -0.05
CA PHE A 48 5.58 12.56 1.34
C PHE A 48 4.19 11.94 1.50
N THR A 49 4.15 10.74 2.05
CA THR A 49 2.92 10.02 2.31
C THR A 49 2.64 10.14 3.80
N TYR A 50 1.40 10.48 4.12
CA TYR A 50 0.96 10.54 5.50
C TYR A 50 0.75 9.12 6.01
N LYS A 51 1.50 8.72 7.02
CA LYS A 51 1.42 7.38 7.61
C LYS A 51 0.69 7.44 8.95
N LEU A 52 -0.11 6.43 9.23
CA LEU A 52 -0.81 6.26 10.49
C LEU A 52 -0.73 4.80 10.92
N ALA A 53 -0.47 4.56 12.21
CA ALA A 53 -0.44 3.23 12.78
C ALA A 53 -1.62 2.99 13.72
N VAL A 54 -2.11 1.76 13.78
CA VAL A 54 -3.20 1.34 14.67
C VAL A 54 -3.04 -0.12 15.07
N ASP A 55 -3.41 -0.43 16.32
CA ASP A 55 -3.51 -1.79 16.80
C ASP A 55 -4.96 -2.26 16.77
N ILE A 56 -5.21 -3.40 16.11
CA ILE A 56 -6.53 -3.99 15.97
C ILE A 56 -6.51 -5.38 16.61
N PRO A 57 -7.41 -5.66 17.59
CA PRO A 57 -7.35 -6.90 18.38
C PRO A 57 -7.63 -8.17 17.57
N ARG A 58 -8.36 -8.09 16.48
CA ARG A 58 -8.62 -9.22 15.57
C ARG A 58 -8.77 -8.73 14.15
N VAL A 59 -7.93 -9.22 13.28
CA VAL A 59 -7.95 -8.90 11.86
C VAL A 59 -8.22 -10.17 11.06
N SER A 60 -9.28 -10.17 10.28
CA SER A 60 -9.63 -11.28 9.40
C SER A 60 -9.43 -10.87 7.96
N ASN A 61 -8.67 -11.68 7.21
CA ASN A 61 -8.46 -11.56 5.77
C ASN A 61 -8.00 -10.16 5.29
N LEU A 62 -7.31 -9.39 6.13
CA LEU A 62 -6.64 -8.18 5.71
C LEU A 62 -5.29 -8.56 5.10
N VAL A 63 -5.05 -8.09 3.89
CA VAL A 63 -3.83 -8.37 3.13
C VAL A 63 -2.97 -7.11 2.99
N TYR A 64 -1.70 -7.30 2.67
CA TYR A 64 -0.83 -6.19 2.25
C TYR A 64 -1.44 -5.48 1.05
N TYR A 65 -1.33 -4.16 1.03
CA TYR A 65 -1.93 -3.29 0.01
C TYR A 65 -3.45 -3.27 -0.03
N ALA A 66 -4.13 -3.82 1.00
CA ALA A 66 -5.57 -3.63 1.15
C ALA A 66 -5.93 -2.14 1.13
N ASP A 67 -7.10 -1.84 0.61
CA ASP A 67 -7.58 -0.47 0.50
C ASP A 67 -7.80 0.17 1.87
N VAL A 68 -7.52 1.47 1.97
CA VAL A 68 -7.88 2.30 3.12
C VAL A 68 -8.82 3.41 2.67
N ALA A 69 -9.99 3.48 3.27
CA ALA A 69 -10.98 4.52 3.02
C ALA A 69 -11.13 5.42 4.25
N VAL A 70 -11.31 6.72 4.01
CA VAL A 70 -11.73 7.68 5.04
C VAL A 70 -13.12 8.17 4.69
N ASN A 71 -14.07 7.97 5.60
CA ASN A 71 -15.48 8.32 5.37
C ASN A 71 -16.04 7.79 4.04
N GLY A 72 -15.68 6.56 3.67
CA GLY A 72 -16.12 5.89 2.45
C GLY A 72 -15.34 6.24 1.18
N VAL A 73 -14.36 7.15 1.21
CA VAL A 73 -13.52 7.52 0.07
C VAL A 73 -12.18 6.81 0.14
N LEU A 74 -11.77 6.16 -0.94
CA LEU A 74 -10.47 5.48 -1.03
C LEU A 74 -9.34 6.50 -1.09
N VAL A 75 -8.49 6.49 -0.07
CA VAL A 75 -7.42 7.49 0.11
C VAL A 75 -6.03 6.89 0.26
N GLY A 76 -5.92 5.59 0.54
CA GLY A 76 -4.65 4.97 0.83
C GLY A 76 -4.64 3.46 0.74
N LYS A 77 -3.57 2.88 1.27
CA LYS A 77 -3.36 1.44 1.31
C LYS A 77 -2.66 1.02 2.60
N VAL A 78 -2.89 -0.23 3.00
CA VAL A 78 -2.14 -0.87 4.08
C VAL A 78 -0.70 -1.11 3.61
N GLU A 79 0.27 -0.61 4.37
CA GLU A 79 1.69 -0.76 4.04
C GLU A 79 2.31 -1.95 4.77
N GLU A 80 1.97 -2.12 6.06
CA GLU A 80 2.53 -3.16 6.91
C GLU A 80 1.47 -3.77 7.82
N ILE A 81 1.57 -5.07 8.03
CA ILE A 81 0.75 -5.82 9.00
C ILE A 81 1.69 -6.69 9.79
N THR A 82 1.86 -6.40 11.07
CA THR A 82 2.73 -7.15 11.98
C THR A 82 1.91 -7.74 13.13
N PRO A 83 1.82 -9.07 13.25
CA PRO A 83 1.13 -9.69 14.37
C PRO A 83 1.92 -9.47 15.67
N GLN A 84 1.23 -9.00 16.72
CA GLN A 84 1.81 -8.76 18.04
C GLN A 84 0.92 -9.37 19.12
N GLY A 85 1.21 -10.64 19.46
CA GLY A 85 0.44 -11.34 20.51
C GLY A 85 -1.04 -11.51 20.15
N ASP A 86 -1.91 -10.78 20.81
CA ASP A 86 -3.38 -10.84 20.66
C ASP A 86 -3.96 -9.79 19.70
N HIS A 87 -3.11 -8.93 19.12
CA HIS A 87 -3.49 -7.87 18.18
C HIS A 87 -2.58 -7.83 16.96
N ALA A 88 -3.00 -7.14 15.94
CA ALA A 88 -2.21 -6.83 14.77
C ALA A 88 -1.86 -5.34 14.76
N HIS A 89 -0.58 -5.06 14.67
CA HIS A 89 -0.06 -3.71 14.40
C HIS A 89 -0.12 -3.45 12.91
N ILE A 90 -0.84 -2.40 12.50
CA ILE A 90 -1.09 -2.08 11.11
C ILE A 90 -0.61 -0.68 10.82
N VAL A 91 0.25 -0.54 9.82
CA VAL A 91 0.69 0.75 9.28
C VAL A 91 -0.02 1.00 7.96
N MET A 92 -0.70 2.11 7.84
CA MET A 92 -1.40 2.54 6.64
C MET A 92 -0.77 3.79 6.05
N ASP A 93 -0.78 3.86 4.73
CA ASP A 93 -0.30 4.99 3.93
C ASP A 93 -1.51 5.71 3.32
N LEU A 94 -1.74 6.95 3.73
CA LEU A 94 -2.86 7.79 3.33
C LEU A 94 -2.39 8.86 2.32
N ALA A 95 -1.95 8.41 1.15
CA ALA A 95 -1.32 9.26 0.13
C ALA A 95 -2.21 10.39 -0.42
N ARG A 96 -3.53 10.29 -0.25
CA ARG A 96 -4.53 11.21 -0.81
C ARG A 96 -5.39 11.91 0.25
N TYR A 97 -5.01 11.79 1.51
CA TYR A 97 -5.76 12.40 2.61
C TYR A 97 -4.80 13.20 3.50
N GLY A 98 -5.25 14.37 3.94
CA GLY A 98 -4.53 15.23 4.88
C GLY A 98 -4.43 14.59 6.27
N PRO A 99 -3.95 15.30 7.26
CA PRO A 99 -3.78 14.71 8.58
C PRO A 99 -5.11 14.23 9.16
N VAL A 100 -5.08 13.02 9.72
CA VAL A 100 -6.19 12.45 10.50
C VAL A 100 -6.19 13.11 11.88
N HIS A 101 -7.36 13.29 12.47
CA HIS A 101 -7.53 13.97 13.75
C HIS A 101 -7.60 13.00 14.92
N ALA A 102 -7.22 13.45 16.09
CA ALA A 102 -7.31 12.68 17.32
C ALA A 102 -8.77 12.28 17.62
N GLY A 103 -8.96 11.06 18.11
CA GLY A 103 -10.28 10.45 18.27
C GLY A 103 -10.76 9.65 17.06
N ALA A 104 -9.94 9.55 16.00
CA ALA A 104 -10.24 8.70 14.86
C ALA A 104 -10.36 7.23 15.26
N LYS A 105 -11.23 6.51 14.56
CA LYS A 105 -11.47 5.07 14.72
C LYS A 105 -11.20 4.35 13.43
N VAL A 106 -10.60 3.17 13.50
CA VAL A 106 -10.29 2.33 12.35
C VAL A 106 -11.06 1.01 12.46
N ARG A 107 -11.83 0.67 11.46
CA ARG A 107 -12.58 -0.59 11.37
C ARG A 107 -12.11 -1.43 10.21
N VAL A 108 -12.05 -2.74 10.45
CA VAL A 108 -11.94 -3.72 9.36
C VAL A 108 -13.35 -3.97 8.82
N ARG A 109 -13.54 -3.78 7.52
CA ARG A 109 -14.79 -4.04 6.81
C ARG A 109 -14.58 -5.00 5.65
N ALA A 110 -15.55 -5.87 5.42
CA ALA A 110 -15.57 -6.72 4.25
C ALA A 110 -16.06 -5.92 3.03
N LYS A 111 -15.33 -6.01 1.92
CA LYS A 111 -15.68 -5.38 0.65
C LYS A 111 -16.63 -6.24 -0.17
N THR A 112 -16.50 -7.55 -0.03
CA THR A 112 -17.29 -8.54 -0.78
C THR A 112 -17.73 -9.69 0.14
N LEU A 113 -18.69 -10.49 -0.34
CA LEU A 113 -19.11 -11.72 0.34
C LEU A 113 -18.02 -12.81 0.37
N VAL A 114 -16.99 -12.68 -0.44
CA VAL A 114 -15.80 -13.55 -0.47
C VAL A 114 -14.65 -13.04 0.40
N GLU A 115 -14.96 -12.13 1.34
CA GLU A 115 -14.07 -11.74 2.43
C GLU A 115 -12.82 -10.92 2.05
N GLU A 116 -12.83 -10.19 0.94
CA GLU A 116 -11.82 -9.15 0.77
C GLU A 116 -12.06 -8.03 1.78
N SER A 117 -11.10 -7.82 2.68
CA SER A 117 -11.22 -6.81 3.73
C SER A 117 -10.48 -5.52 3.38
N PHE A 118 -11.04 -4.39 3.80
CA PHE A 118 -10.41 -3.08 3.73
C PHE A 118 -10.50 -2.37 5.09
N LEU A 119 -9.71 -1.32 5.27
CA LEU A 119 -9.77 -0.49 6.46
C LEU A 119 -10.63 0.75 6.21
N GLU A 120 -11.59 0.99 7.07
CA GLU A 120 -12.32 2.24 7.10
C GLU A 120 -11.88 3.06 8.29
N VAL A 121 -11.43 4.27 8.02
CA VAL A 121 -11.04 5.27 9.01
C VAL A 121 -12.16 6.28 9.13
N GLU A 122 -12.75 6.36 10.31
CA GLU A 122 -13.63 7.44 10.72
C GLU A 122 -12.76 8.53 11.34
N ASP A 123 -12.68 9.69 10.72
CA ASP A 123 -11.83 10.78 11.21
C ASP A 123 -12.33 11.33 12.54
N GLY A 124 -11.42 11.75 13.40
CA GLY A 124 -11.75 12.34 14.69
C GLY A 124 -12.08 13.83 14.60
N THR A 125 -12.40 14.42 15.75
CA THR A 125 -12.68 15.86 15.89
C THR A 125 -11.62 16.60 16.71
N GLY A 126 -10.59 15.89 17.14
CA GLY A 126 -9.49 16.45 17.95
C GLY A 126 -8.42 17.16 17.14
N PRO A 127 -7.25 17.44 17.72
CA PRO A 127 -6.14 18.02 16.99
C PRO A 127 -5.61 17.07 15.91
N ALA A 128 -5.03 17.64 14.85
CA ALA A 128 -4.40 16.90 13.77
C ALA A 128 -3.20 16.09 14.27
N LEU A 129 -3.14 14.83 13.88
CA LEU A 129 -2.04 13.92 14.22
C LEU A 129 -0.87 14.11 13.26
N ALA A 130 0.36 13.97 13.75
CA ALA A 130 1.54 14.00 12.89
C ALA A 130 1.66 12.70 12.07
N SER A 131 2.31 12.78 10.90
CA SER A 131 2.63 11.56 10.14
C SER A 131 3.52 10.63 10.95
N GLY A 132 3.22 9.32 10.90
CA GLY A 132 3.89 8.31 11.71
C GLY A 132 3.31 8.15 13.12
N SER A 133 2.27 8.89 13.48
CA SER A 133 1.58 8.71 14.76
C SER A 133 0.87 7.36 14.85
N MET A 134 0.80 6.87 16.09
CA MET A 134 0.01 5.69 16.43
C MET A 134 -1.30 6.14 17.08
N LEU A 135 -2.40 5.56 16.68
CA LEU A 135 -3.69 5.79 17.32
C LEU A 135 -3.73 5.16 18.71
N PRO A 136 -4.45 5.77 19.67
CA PRO A 136 -4.55 5.24 21.02
C PRO A 136 -5.17 3.82 21.04
N PRO A 137 -4.83 3.00 22.06
CA PRO A 137 -5.44 1.69 22.23
C PRO A 137 -6.96 1.76 22.24
N GLY A 138 -7.62 0.82 21.55
CA GLY A 138 -9.08 0.81 21.40
C GLY A 138 -9.63 1.64 20.23
N SER A 139 -8.76 2.33 19.46
CA SER A 139 -9.17 2.97 18.21
C SER A 139 -9.37 1.97 17.07
N GLY A 140 -8.70 0.80 17.15
CA GLY A 140 -8.89 -0.29 16.20
C GLY A 140 -10.06 -1.18 16.58
N ILE A 141 -11.01 -1.34 15.67
CA ILE A 141 -12.24 -2.13 15.87
C ILE A 141 -12.19 -3.33 14.92
N ALA A 142 -12.31 -4.53 15.49
CA ALA A 142 -12.40 -5.77 14.70
C ALA A 142 -13.62 -5.75 13.78
N GLY A 143 -13.47 -6.36 12.59
CA GLY A 143 -14.61 -6.54 11.68
C GLY A 143 -15.61 -7.57 12.22
N THR A 144 -16.88 -7.32 11.97
CA THR A 144 -17.94 -8.31 12.25
C THR A 144 -17.89 -9.38 11.16
N GLN A 145 -17.71 -10.63 11.54
CA GLN A 145 -17.75 -11.76 10.59
C GLN A 145 -19.18 -12.27 10.42
N LEU A 146 -19.46 -12.85 9.25
CA LEU A 146 -20.74 -13.49 8.99
C LEU A 146 -21.06 -14.58 10.04
N ASN A 147 -20.02 -15.28 10.48
CA ASN A 147 -20.14 -16.31 11.51
C ASN A 147 -20.62 -15.74 12.86
N ASP A 148 -20.19 -14.54 13.24
CA ASP A 148 -20.64 -13.88 14.48
C ASP A 148 -22.13 -13.53 14.41
N VAL A 149 -22.60 -13.15 13.22
CA VAL A 149 -24.03 -12.89 12.97
C VAL A 149 -24.84 -14.16 13.03
N LEU A 150 -24.35 -15.26 12.42
CA LEU A 150 -25.04 -16.55 12.45
C LEU A 150 -25.13 -17.13 13.87
N LEU A 151 -24.04 -17.03 14.66
CA LEU A 151 -24.04 -17.46 16.06
C LEU A 151 -25.01 -16.63 16.92
N ALA A 152 -25.13 -15.33 16.63
CA ALA A 152 -26.10 -14.47 17.34
C ALA A 152 -27.53 -14.82 17.00
N LEU A 153 -27.80 -15.30 15.78
CA LEU A 153 -29.13 -15.76 15.35
C LEU A 153 -29.49 -17.14 15.95
N ASP A 154 -28.54 -18.07 15.99
CA ASP A 154 -28.74 -19.42 16.55
C ASP A 154 -28.99 -19.39 18.06
N GLY A 155 -28.32 -18.48 18.79
CA GLY A 155 -28.53 -18.26 20.21
C GLY A 155 -29.92 -17.71 20.60
N LYS A 156 -30.68 -17.15 19.63
CA LYS A 156 -32.01 -16.55 19.87
C LYS A 156 -33.15 -17.49 19.52
N THR A 157 -32.88 -18.67 18.98
CA THR A 157 -33.86 -19.66 18.50
C THR A 157 -33.99 -20.87 19.45
N ARG A 158 -33.38 -20.81 20.64
CA ARG A 158 -33.53 -21.82 21.71
C ARG A 158 -34.31 -21.28 22.89
#